data_8dce718d4a2185179f75dc94de7ed3bf
#
_entry.id   8dce718d4a2185179f75dc94de7ed3bf
#
_cell.length_a   1.000
_cell.length_b   1.000
_cell.length_c   1.000
_cell.angle_alpha   90.00
_cell.angle_beta   90.00
_cell.angle_gamma   90.00
#
_symmetry.space_group_name_H-M   'P 1'
#
loop_
_entity.id
_entity.type
_entity.pdbx_description
1 polymer ?
#
loop_
_entity_poly.entity_id
_entity_poly.type
_entity_poly.pdbx_seq_one_letter_code
_entity_poly.pdbx_strand_id
1 'polypeptide(L)'
;MANNIRKKFIIILSLLTIVLFICVSLPTTTPFIFTGPTASFFIIHNHDVKSHDVTVEVFDQHDKSIINENHYLEPKSDLSQSRPLSLKFSREKKEYTFKVTVDKQITNITKVEIPNPRTSVDIRLYYKYYGEIPNMEYESPEIVPIFVETVEWKC
;
A
#
# COMPACT_ATOMS: atom_id res chain seq x y z
N MET A 1 14.81 -52.24 -29.37
CA MET A 1 13.53 -51.56 -29.32
C MET A 1 13.29 -50.80 -27.97
N ALA A 2 13.55 -51.40 -26.80
CA ALA A 2 13.33 -50.81 -25.50
C ALA A 2 14.09 -49.49 -25.21
N ASN A 3 15.29 -49.34 -25.75
CA ASN A 3 16.12 -48.15 -25.50
C ASN A 3 15.55 -46.88 -26.17
N ASN A 4 14.87 -47.02 -27.28
CA ASN A 4 14.25 -45.91 -28.02
C ASN A 4 12.97 -45.42 -27.32
N ILE A 5 12.24 -46.30 -26.66
CA ILE A 5 11.04 -45.99 -25.89
C ILE A 5 11.44 -45.21 -24.62
N ARG A 6 12.46 -45.69 -23.92
CA ARG A 6 12.99 -44.96 -22.73
C ARG A 6 13.48 -43.54 -23.04
N LYS A 7 14.20 -43.36 -24.15
CA LYS A 7 14.66 -42.02 -24.58
C LYS A 7 13.46 -41.09 -24.88
N LYS A 8 12.47 -41.56 -25.60
CA LYS A 8 11.24 -40.78 -25.89
C LYS A 8 10.48 -40.45 -24.60
N PHE A 9 10.37 -41.36 -23.66
CA PHE A 9 9.73 -41.11 -22.37
C PHE A 9 10.44 -40.05 -21.55
N ILE A 10 11.79 -40.08 -21.48
CA ILE A 10 12.60 -39.07 -20.79
C ILE A 10 12.42 -37.69 -21.42
N ILE A 11 12.39 -37.60 -22.74
CA ILE A 11 12.19 -36.32 -23.45
C ILE A 11 10.79 -35.76 -23.15
N ILE A 12 9.74 -36.58 -23.19
CA ILE A 12 8.37 -36.16 -22.90
C ILE A 12 8.28 -35.67 -21.45
N LEU A 13 8.85 -36.41 -20.49
CA LEU A 13 8.84 -36.04 -19.07
C LEU A 13 9.57 -34.72 -18.84
N SER A 14 10.73 -34.53 -19.51
CA SER A 14 11.50 -33.27 -19.42
C SER A 14 10.72 -32.08 -19.97
N LEU A 15 10.05 -32.25 -21.10
CA LEU A 15 9.20 -31.19 -21.68
C LEU A 15 8.03 -30.84 -20.75
N LEU A 16 7.40 -31.86 -20.16
CA LEU A 16 6.28 -31.66 -19.22
C LEU A 16 6.73 -30.86 -17.98
N THR A 17 7.91 -31.20 -17.43
CA THR A 17 8.45 -30.47 -16.27
C THR A 17 8.81 -29.02 -16.62
N ILE A 18 9.35 -28.75 -17.80
CA ILE A 18 9.65 -27.38 -18.27
C ILE A 18 8.36 -26.57 -18.41
N VAL A 19 7.33 -27.13 -19.05
CA VAL A 19 6.03 -26.46 -19.20
C VAL A 19 5.39 -26.17 -17.86
N LEU A 20 5.42 -27.13 -16.93
CA LEU A 20 4.90 -26.92 -15.58
C LEU A 20 5.64 -25.81 -14.85
N PHE A 21 6.97 -25.76 -14.96
CA PHE A 21 7.79 -24.71 -14.35
C PHE A 21 7.46 -23.34 -14.94
N ILE A 22 7.29 -23.23 -16.26
CA ILE A 22 6.88 -22.00 -16.92
C ILE A 22 5.48 -21.56 -16.46
N CYS A 23 4.51 -22.47 -16.40
CA CYS A 23 3.15 -22.16 -15.95
C CYS A 23 3.07 -21.67 -14.52
N VAL A 24 3.95 -22.16 -13.64
CA VAL A 24 4.01 -21.73 -12.24
C VAL A 24 4.78 -20.41 -12.07
N SER A 25 5.89 -20.24 -12.80
CA SER A 25 6.77 -19.09 -12.62
C SER A 25 6.26 -17.83 -13.35
N LEU A 26 5.66 -17.95 -14.53
CA LEU A 26 5.16 -16.78 -15.29
C LEU A 26 4.15 -15.93 -14.51
N PRO A 27 3.11 -16.47 -13.84
CA PRO A 27 2.15 -15.65 -13.11
C PRO A 27 2.77 -14.89 -11.94
N THR A 28 3.85 -15.41 -11.35
CA THR A 28 4.50 -14.79 -10.20
C THR A 28 5.50 -13.69 -10.59
N THR A 29 6.14 -13.82 -11.74
CA THR A 29 7.20 -12.90 -12.19
C THR A 29 6.70 -11.80 -13.13
N THR A 30 5.67 -12.07 -13.93
CA THR A 30 5.16 -11.10 -14.92
C THR A 30 4.65 -9.80 -14.30
N PRO A 31 3.94 -9.77 -13.15
CA PRO A 31 3.52 -8.52 -12.53
C PRO A 31 4.70 -7.65 -12.12
N PHE A 32 5.76 -8.27 -11.58
CA PHE A 32 6.95 -7.56 -11.14
C PHE A 32 7.72 -6.94 -12.31
N ILE A 33 7.81 -7.65 -13.44
CA ILE A 33 8.51 -7.19 -14.64
C ILE A 33 7.75 -6.04 -15.33
N PHE A 34 6.42 -6.11 -15.37
CA PHE A 34 5.60 -5.15 -16.12
C PHE A 34 5.08 -3.96 -15.31
N THR A 35 5.00 -4.06 -13.98
CA THR A 35 4.48 -2.96 -13.14
C THR A 35 5.56 -2.21 -12.37
N GLY A 36 6.78 -2.74 -12.31
CA GLY A 36 7.84 -2.21 -11.46
C GLY A 36 7.54 -2.37 -9.96
N PRO A 37 8.37 -1.75 -9.09
CA PRO A 37 8.13 -1.79 -7.65
C PRO A 37 6.81 -1.10 -7.30
N THR A 38 5.98 -1.79 -6.50
CA THR A 38 4.73 -1.22 -5.98
C THR A 38 5.05 -0.33 -4.77
N ALA A 39 4.43 0.84 -4.70
CA ALA A 39 4.50 1.68 -3.51
C ALA A 39 3.82 1.00 -2.31
N SER A 40 4.19 1.42 -1.10
CA SER A 40 3.48 1.06 0.12
C SER A 40 1.99 1.39 -0.03
N PHE A 41 1.12 0.66 0.65
CA PHE A 41 -0.30 0.96 0.59
C PHE A 41 -0.58 2.28 1.31
N PHE A 42 -0.04 2.40 2.52
CA PHE A 42 0.01 3.67 3.23
C PHE A 42 1.29 3.81 4.05
N ILE A 43 1.61 5.05 4.41
CA ILE A 43 2.71 5.41 5.31
C ILE A 43 2.11 6.30 6.39
N ILE A 44 2.47 6.06 7.66
CA ILE A 44 2.07 6.91 8.78
C ILE A 44 3.31 7.63 9.29
N HIS A 45 3.24 8.96 9.37
CA HIS A 45 4.28 9.83 9.92
C HIS A 45 3.82 10.42 11.25
N ASN A 46 4.51 10.12 12.33
CA ASN A 46 4.27 10.77 13.61
C ASN A 46 5.12 12.05 13.71
N HIS A 47 4.49 13.20 13.52
CA HIS A 47 5.17 14.51 13.65
C HIS A 47 5.18 15.05 15.09
N ASP A 48 4.56 14.35 16.06
CA ASP A 48 4.60 14.75 17.45
C ASP A 48 5.90 14.31 18.15
N VAL A 49 6.13 14.91 19.32
CA VAL A 49 7.21 14.54 20.26
C VAL A 49 6.78 13.44 21.24
N LYS A 50 5.53 12.98 21.13
CA LYS A 50 4.96 11.90 21.91
C LYS A 50 4.72 10.67 21.05
N SER A 51 4.68 9.50 21.71
CA SER A 51 4.22 8.26 21.08
C SER A 51 2.70 8.22 21.05
N HIS A 52 2.15 7.53 20.04
CA HIS A 52 0.71 7.39 19.84
C HIS A 52 0.30 5.96 19.46
N ASP A 53 -0.86 5.53 19.95
CA ASP A 53 -1.55 4.34 19.45
C ASP A 53 -2.45 4.73 18.28
N VAL A 54 -2.21 4.12 17.12
CA VAL A 54 -2.91 4.46 15.88
C VAL A 54 -3.62 3.25 15.33
N THR A 55 -4.94 3.31 15.23
CA THR A 55 -5.74 2.30 14.56
C THR A 55 -6.06 2.77 13.14
N VAL A 56 -5.73 1.95 12.15
CA VAL A 56 -6.05 2.20 10.74
C VAL A 56 -7.00 1.12 10.25
N GLU A 57 -8.20 1.55 9.88
CA GLU A 57 -9.21 0.73 9.24
C GLU A 57 -9.37 1.20 7.79
N VAL A 58 -9.26 0.28 6.84
CA VAL A 58 -9.43 0.60 5.41
C VAL A 58 -10.57 -0.23 4.85
N PHE A 59 -11.49 0.43 4.16
CA PHE A 59 -12.64 -0.18 3.51
C PHE A 59 -12.58 0.05 2.00
N ASP A 60 -13.07 -0.92 1.24
CA ASP A 60 -13.26 -0.76 -0.20
C ASP A 60 -14.57 -0.01 -0.52
N GLN A 61 -14.84 0.20 -1.80
CA GLN A 61 -16.05 0.87 -2.31
C GLN A 61 -17.37 0.16 -1.96
N HIS A 62 -17.31 -1.05 -1.40
CA HIS A 62 -18.45 -1.87 -0.96
C HIS A 62 -18.51 -1.98 0.56
N ASP A 63 -17.83 -1.09 1.29
CA ASP A 63 -17.70 -1.08 2.75
C ASP A 63 -17.12 -2.37 3.34
N LYS A 64 -16.41 -3.15 2.52
CA LYS A 64 -15.70 -4.34 2.98
C LYS A 64 -14.37 -3.94 3.60
N SER A 65 -14.14 -4.34 4.84
CA SER A 65 -12.85 -4.13 5.52
C SER A 65 -11.73 -4.92 4.81
N ILE A 66 -10.67 -4.20 4.45
CA ILE A 66 -9.45 -4.73 3.83
C ILE A 66 -8.32 -4.80 4.85
N ILE A 67 -8.22 -3.78 5.69
CA ILE A 67 -7.22 -3.64 6.75
C ILE A 67 -7.94 -3.17 8.02
N ASN A 68 -7.53 -3.73 9.14
CA ASN A 68 -7.89 -3.27 10.48
C ASN A 68 -6.70 -3.61 11.39
N GLU A 69 -5.82 -2.64 11.57
CA GLU A 69 -4.56 -2.83 12.28
C GLU A 69 -4.35 -1.72 13.30
N ASN A 70 -3.73 -2.09 14.43
CA ASN A 70 -3.32 -1.14 15.47
C ASN A 70 -1.80 -1.08 15.51
N HIS A 71 -1.27 0.14 15.50
CA HIS A 71 0.17 0.41 15.46
C HIS A 71 0.55 1.32 16.62
N TYR A 72 1.65 1.02 17.28
CA TYR A 72 2.30 1.92 18.21
C TYR A 72 3.39 2.69 17.48
N LEU A 73 3.30 4.00 17.46
CA LEU A 73 4.26 4.89 16.81
C LEU A 73 5.07 5.64 17.85
N GLU A 74 6.37 5.51 17.77
CA GLU A 74 7.30 6.29 18.58
C GLU A 74 7.30 7.77 18.15
N PRO A 75 7.83 8.68 18.99
CA PRO A 75 7.98 10.08 18.60
C PRO A 75 8.80 10.23 17.33
N LYS A 76 8.35 11.08 16.40
CA LYS A 76 9.09 11.38 15.16
C LYS A 76 9.44 10.15 14.32
N SER A 77 8.62 9.11 14.38
CA SER A 77 8.81 7.87 13.63
C SER A 77 7.86 7.73 12.45
N ASP A 78 8.25 6.88 11.52
CA ASP A 78 7.46 6.54 10.35
C ASP A 78 7.15 5.05 10.35
N LEU A 79 5.97 4.68 9.86
CA LEU A 79 5.57 3.30 9.67
C LEU A 79 5.04 3.11 8.25
N SER A 80 5.55 2.11 7.56
CA SER A 80 5.13 1.79 6.19
C SER A 80 4.39 0.47 6.14
N GLN A 81 3.17 0.48 5.62
CA GLN A 81 2.34 -0.69 5.44
C GLN A 81 2.38 -1.17 4.00
N SER A 82 2.75 -2.43 3.82
CA SER A 82 2.77 -3.05 2.51
C SER A 82 1.36 -3.22 1.95
N ARG A 83 1.25 -3.09 0.62
CA ARG A 83 -0.02 -3.32 -0.08
C ARG A 83 -0.43 -4.80 0.01
N PRO A 84 -1.68 -5.10 0.38
CA PRO A 84 -2.21 -6.46 0.35
C PRO A 84 -2.04 -7.11 -1.03
N LEU A 85 -1.77 -8.42 -1.06
CA LEU A 85 -1.52 -9.14 -2.32
C LEU A 85 -2.68 -9.01 -3.31
N SER A 86 -3.91 -9.04 -2.82
CA SER A 86 -5.11 -8.85 -3.65
C SER A 86 -5.15 -7.49 -4.38
N LEU A 87 -4.46 -6.48 -3.84
CA LEU A 87 -4.42 -5.14 -4.39
C LEU A 87 -3.15 -4.86 -5.22
N LYS A 88 -2.10 -5.66 -5.04
CA LYS A 88 -0.82 -5.49 -5.79
C LYS A 88 -1.01 -5.63 -7.30
N PHE A 89 -1.97 -6.44 -7.72
CA PHE A 89 -2.20 -6.75 -9.13
C PHE A 89 -3.40 -6.01 -9.75
N SER A 90 -4.11 -5.21 -8.94
CA SER A 90 -5.20 -4.39 -9.45
C SER A 90 -4.63 -3.15 -10.15
N ARG A 91 -4.94 -3.00 -11.44
CA ARG A 91 -4.61 -1.81 -12.23
C ARG A 91 -5.76 -0.81 -12.30
N GLU A 92 -6.89 -1.18 -11.72
CA GLU A 92 -8.07 -0.32 -11.74
C GLU A 92 -7.96 0.76 -10.67
N LYS A 93 -8.36 1.95 -11.05
CA LYS A 93 -8.60 3.06 -10.16
C LYS A 93 -9.65 2.66 -9.13
N LYS A 94 -9.34 2.73 -7.85
CA LYS A 94 -10.24 2.34 -6.77
C LYS A 94 -10.31 3.41 -5.70
N GLU A 95 -11.51 3.62 -5.19
CA GLU A 95 -11.76 4.45 -4.03
C GLU A 95 -11.69 3.59 -2.76
N TYR A 96 -11.04 4.12 -1.74
CA TYR A 96 -10.94 3.51 -0.41
C TYR A 96 -11.32 4.51 0.65
N THR A 97 -12.00 4.04 1.69
CA THR A 97 -12.28 4.83 2.89
C THR A 97 -11.26 4.47 3.95
N PHE A 98 -10.44 5.44 4.32
CA PHE A 98 -9.50 5.34 5.44
C PHE A 98 -10.15 5.94 6.68
N LYS A 99 -10.25 5.15 7.74
CA LYS A 99 -10.63 5.59 9.07
C LYS A 99 -9.41 5.44 9.97
N VAL A 100 -8.87 6.57 10.40
CA VAL A 100 -7.67 6.64 11.23
C VAL A 100 -8.07 7.15 12.60
N THR A 101 -7.76 6.39 13.65
CA THR A 101 -8.06 6.76 15.03
C THR A 101 -6.75 6.83 15.83
N VAL A 102 -6.50 7.95 16.49
CA VAL A 102 -5.32 8.19 17.33
C VAL A 102 -5.74 8.19 18.78
N ASP A 103 -5.03 7.41 19.64
CA ASP A 103 -5.22 7.29 21.09
C ASP A 103 -6.66 6.99 21.50
N LYS A 104 -7.44 6.34 20.63
CA LYS A 104 -8.87 6.04 20.81
C LYS A 104 -9.75 7.28 21.04
N GLN A 105 -9.26 8.47 20.71
CA GLN A 105 -9.93 9.76 21.00
C GLN A 105 -10.22 10.55 19.73
N ILE A 106 -9.27 10.66 18.82
CA ILE A 106 -9.38 11.47 17.63
C ILE A 106 -9.53 10.56 16.43
N THR A 107 -10.58 10.74 15.66
CA THR A 107 -10.84 9.93 14.45
C THR A 107 -11.03 10.84 13.24
N ASN A 108 -10.35 10.50 12.15
CA ASN A 108 -10.56 11.08 10.82
C ASN A 108 -11.04 9.99 9.86
N ILE A 109 -12.03 10.31 9.03
CA ILE A 109 -12.54 9.44 7.97
C ILE A 109 -12.38 10.17 6.65
N THR A 110 -11.53 9.63 5.77
CA THR A 110 -11.22 10.26 4.48
C THR A 110 -11.38 9.24 3.36
N LYS A 111 -12.05 9.64 2.29
CA LYS A 111 -12.09 8.88 1.05
C LYS A 111 -10.95 9.29 0.17
N VAL A 112 -10.19 8.31 -0.29
CA VAL A 112 -9.03 8.53 -1.16
C VAL A 112 -9.12 7.65 -2.40
N GLU A 113 -8.72 8.22 -3.51
CA GLU A 113 -8.66 7.50 -4.76
C GLU A 113 -7.24 7.07 -5.07
N ILE A 114 -7.04 5.77 -5.29
CA ILE A 114 -5.74 5.19 -5.63
C ILE A 114 -5.77 4.77 -7.11
N PRO A 115 -5.21 5.61 -7.99
CA PRO A 115 -5.32 5.40 -9.44
C PRO A 115 -4.42 4.29 -9.97
N ASN A 116 -3.32 3.99 -9.27
CA ASN A 116 -2.33 3.04 -9.76
C ASN A 116 -1.48 2.43 -8.61
N PRO A 117 -0.71 1.37 -8.86
CA PRO A 117 0.14 0.74 -7.86
C PRO A 117 1.30 1.59 -7.31
N ARG A 118 1.60 2.74 -7.90
CA ARG A 118 2.66 3.67 -7.44
C ARG A 118 2.14 4.76 -6.52
N THR A 119 0.82 4.85 -6.34
CA THR A 119 0.20 5.81 -5.43
C THR A 119 0.15 5.21 -4.03
N SER A 120 0.70 5.90 -3.04
CA SER A 120 0.60 5.60 -1.61
C SER A 120 -0.35 6.57 -0.93
N VAL A 121 -0.92 6.16 0.20
CA VAL A 121 -1.65 7.08 1.08
C VAL A 121 -0.71 7.54 2.18
N ASP A 122 -0.58 8.84 2.35
CA ASP A 122 0.26 9.49 3.36
C ASP A 122 -0.62 9.96 4.51
N ILE A 123 -0.37 9.44 5.71
CA ILE A 123 -1.11 9.73 6.94
C ILE A 123 -0.16 10.46 7.87
N ARG A 124 -0.40 11.74 8.12
CA ARG A 124 0.45 12.57 8.98
C ARG A 124 -0.28 12.90 10.28
N LEU A 125 0.34 12.54 11.40
CA LEU A 125 -0.18 12.84 12.73
C LEU A 125 0.44 14.13 13.24
N TYR A 126 -0.39 15.01 13.80
CA TYR A 126 0.02 16.31 14.38
C TYR A 126 0.87 17.14 13.40
N TYR A 127 0.44 17.12 12.14
CA TYR A 127 1.10 17.82 11.06
C TYR A 127 0.88 19.34 11.17
N LYS A 128 1.96 20.12 11.03
CA LYS A 128 1.87 21.58 10.94
C LYS A 128 1.52 21.95 9.50
N TYR A 129 0.28 22.34 9.30
CA TYR A 129 -0.19 22.82 8.00
C TYR A 129 0.14 24.31 7.86
N TYR A 130 0.98 24.62 6.88
CA TYR A 130 1.24 25.99 6.43
C TYR A 130 0.36 26.18 5.20
N GLY A 131 -0.86 26.71 5.38
CA GLY A 131 -1.75 26.96 4.26
C GLY A 131 -1.08 27.82 3.17
N GLU A 132 -1.25 27.46 1.92
CA GLU A 132 -0.92 28.33 0.79
C GLU A 132 -1.98 29.44 0.71
N ILE A 133 -1.89 30.42 1.58
CA ILE A 133 -2.66 31.66 1.44
C ILE A 133 -1.71 32.73 0.90
N PRO A 134 -1.81 33.08 -0.39
CA PRO A 134 -1.09 34.22 -0.91
C PRO A 134 -1.65 35.49 -0.21
N ASN A 135 -0.80 36.19 0.53
CA ASN A 135 -1.06 37.48 1.19
C ASN A 135 -1.67 37.46 2.60
N MET A 136 -1.37 36.51 3.47
CA MET A 136 -1.65 36.68 4.90
C MET A 136 -0.36 36.76 5.73
N GLU A 137 -0.33 37.77 6.58
CA GLU A 137 0.60 38.00 7.68
C GLU A 137 0.63 36.75 8.59
N TYR A 138 1.80 36.34 9.02
CA TYR A 138 2.15 35.14 9.80
C TYR A 138 1.07 34.70 10.83
N GLU A 139 0.09 33.92 10.40
CA GLU A 139 -0.68 33.12 11.32
C GLU A 139 0.15 31.91 11.78
N SER A 140 0.08 31.60 13.06
CA SER A 140 0.74 30.43 13.62
C SER A 140 0.22 29.16 12.88
N PRO A 141 1.11 28.22 12.47
CA PRO A 141 0.69 27.05 11.71
C PRO A 141 -0.35 26.26 12.49
N GLU A 142 -1.45 25.93 11.85
CA GLU A 142 -2.47 25.08 12.44
C GLU A 142 -1.94 23.65 12.56
N ILE A 143 -2.08 23.07 13.76
CA ILE A 143 -1.74 21.65 13.98
C ILE A 143 -2.96 20.81 13.63
N VAL A 144 -2.85 20.07 12.53
CA VAL A 144 -3.87 19.10 12.12
C VAL A 144 -3.56 17.75 12.77
N PRO A 145 -4.45 17.24 13.65
CA PRO A 145 -4.19 16.01 14.39
C PRO A 145 -4.01 14.79 13.48
N ILE A 146 -4.83 14.68 12.43
CA ILE A 146 -4.76 13.59 11.44
C ILE A 146 -4.98 14.21 10.06
N PHE A 147 -3.95 14.17 9.21
CA PHE A 147 -4.01 14.59 7.82
C PHE A 147 -3.79 13.39 6.91
N VAL A 148 -4.62 13.21 5.89
CA VAL A 148 -4.58 12.07 4.96
C VAL A 148 -4.59 12.59 3.53
N GLU A 149 -3.58 12.23 2.74
CA GLU A 149 -3.48 12.56 1.32
C GLU A 149 -2.92 11.40 0.50
N THR A 150 -3.00 11.50 -0.82
CA THR A 150 -2.37 10.55 -1.73
C THR A 150 -1.08 11.13 -2.29
N VAL A 151 -0.03 10.30 -2.36
CA VAL A 151 1.27 10.66 -2.91
C VAL A 151 1.64 9.69 -4.03
N GLU A 152 1.96 10.22 -5.20
CA GLU A 152 2.44 9.42 -6.33
C GLU A 152 3.97 9.42 -6.36
N TRP A 153 4.56 8.23 -6.33
CA TRP A 153 6.00 8.06 -6.44
C TRP A 153 6.43 8.16 -7.91
N LYS A 154 7.12 9.24 -8.23
CA LYS A 154 7.76 9.43 -9.54
C LYS A 154 9.11 8.71 -9.52
N CYS A 155 9.30 7.73 -10.40
CA CYS A 155 10.61 7.11 -10.66
C CYS A 155 11.41 7.96 -11.63
#